data_8a16225a7b358fb4249d2066ba572fff
#
_entry.id   8a16225a7b358fb4249d2066ba572fff
#
_cell.length_a   1.000
_cell.length_b   1.000
_cell.length_c   1.000
_cell.angle_alpha   90.00
_cell.angle_beta   90.00
_cell.angle_gamma   90.00
#
_symmetry.space_group_name_H-M   'P 1'
#
loop_
_entity.id
_entity.type
_entity.pdbx_description
1 polymer ?
#
loop_
_entity_poly.entity_id
_entity_poly.type
_entity_poly.pdbx_seq_one_letter_code
_entity_poly.pdbx_strand_id
1 'polypeptide(L)'
;DFTYGVLAHEFQHMIHWNQDRNESSWLNEGFSELATFLTEYNPGGFDWVYTSNPDLQLNDWPNDQNATTPHYGAAFMFTTYFLDRFGEEATQALAANPQNGMDSVDETLQSINATDALTGEPITADALVIDWLTANYLKDPNVADGRYTYHNYEDAPQPSATENIYACPHSQNYSVHQYGGDYLSINCSGDFTLHFEGSTRTGLLPTDPYSGDYAFWTNKGDESDMTLTRDFDFSNISGPITLSFQTWYDIEEDYDYVYLEVSEDGEYWDIITTPLGTDADPSGNSYGWAFNGVTGGWVEENVDLSEYAGKEVQVRFEYVTDAAVNGEGMLIDDIRIEAIDYASDFESDSGGWEADGFVRVQNILPQTFQLALILKGSDTTVQIIELSEELTADIPLSFGSEYDEAILVVTGTTRFTRELANYSIEIK
;
A
#
# COMPACT_ATOMS: atom_id res chain seq x y z
N ASP A 1 -13.23 27.23 -17.40
CA ASP A 1 -13.68 26.28 -16.37
C ASP A 1 -12.59 25.24 -16.06
N PHE A 2 -12.05 24.48 -17.04
CA PHE A 2 -10.98 23.52 -16.80
C PHE A 2 -9.76 24.14 -16.07
N THR A 3 -9.26 25.29 -16.53
CA THR A 3 -8.13 25.98 -15.90
C THR A 3 -8.37 26.36 -14.43
N TYR A 4 -9.62 26.72 -14.09
CA TYR A 4 -9.95 27.03 -12.70
C TYR A 4 -10.07 25.77 -11.84
N GLY A 5 -10.49 24.64 -12.42
CA GLY A 5 -10.47 23.35 -11.75
C GLY A 5 -9.02 22.95 -11.38
N VAL A 6 -8.12 22.98 -12.37
CA VAL A 6 -6.69 22.75 -12.12
C VAL A 6 -6.13 23.71 -11.08
N LEU A 7 -6.50 25.00 -11.15
CA LEU A 7 -6.02 25.96 -10.14
C LEU A 7 -6.53 25.67 -8.73
N ALA A 8 -7.77 25.19 -8.58
CA ALA A 8 -8.31 24.78 -7.28
C ALA A 8 -7.58 23.54 -6.73
N HIS A 9 -7.29 22.58 -7.61
CA HIS A 9 -6.51 21.37 -7.31
C HIS A 9 -5.10 21.74 -6.80
N GLU A 10 -4.31 22.45 -7.58
CA GLU A 10 -2.95 22.85 -7.23
C GLU A 10 -2.90 23.78 -5.99
N PHE A 11 -3.91 24.62 -5.81
CA PHE A 11 -3.97 25.49 -4.64
C PHE A 11 -4.24 24.69 -3.36
N GLN A 12 -4.99 23.61 -3.45
CA GLN A 12 -5.20 22.71 -2.33
C GLN A 12 -3.88 22.03 -1.92
N HIS A 13 -3.05 21.55 -2.86
CA HIS A 13 -1.71 21.02 -2.55
C HIS A 13 -0.88 22.03 -1.76
N MET A 14 -0.87 23.31 -2.15
CA MET A 14 -0.14 24.34 -1.42
C MET A 14 -0.65 24.55 0.01
N ILE A 15 -1.98 24.44 0.23
CA ILE A 15 -2.58 24.52 1.57
C ILE A 15 -2.18 23.28 2.37
N HIS A 16 -2.28 22.09 1.79
CA HIS A 16 -1.97 20.82 2.42
C HIS A 16 -0.50 20.80 2.88
N TRP A 17 0.43 21.09 1.99
CA TRP A 17 1.87 21.16 2.31
C TRP A 17 2.23 22.16 3.42
N ASN A 18 1.40 23.18 3.63
CA ASN A 18 1.59 24.09 4.75
C ASN A 18 1.09 23.51 6.08
N GLN A 19 0.20 22.54 6.06
CA GLN A 19 -0.37 21.89 7.24
C GLN A 19 0.37 20.58 7.54
N ASP A 20 0.49 19.74 6.55
CA ASP A 20 1.20 18.48 6.56
C ASP A 20 1.96 18.32 5.23
N ARG A 21 3.27 18.15 5.32
CA ARG A 21 4.13 18.20 4.15
C ARG A 21 4.34 16.84 3.49
N ASN A 22 4.22 15.77 4.25
CA ASN A 22 4.59 14.42 3.86
C ASN A 22 3.40 13.44 3.83
N GLU A 23 2.17 13.96 3.69
CA GLU A 23 1.00 13.09 3.53
C GLU A 23 1.13 12.20 2.29
N SER A 24 0.64 10.96 2.37
CA SER A 24 0.62 10.01 1.27
C SER A 24 -0.08 10.56 0.02
N SER A 25 0.47 10.24 -1.16
CA SER A 25 0.00 10.79 -2.44
C SER A 25 -1.50 10.57 -2.67
N TRP A 26 -2.03 9.37 -2.38
CA TRP A 26 -3.44 9.07 -2.61
C TRP A 26 -4.38 9.99 -1.80
N LEU A 27 -4.03 10.32 -0.54
CA LEU A 27 -4.88 11.17 0.30
C LEU A 27 -4.70 12.65 -0.07
N ASN A 28 -3.47 13.07 -0.38
CA ASN A 28 -3.15 14.42 -0.86
C ASN A 28 -3.91 14.73 -2.17
N GLU A 29 -3.85 13.84 -3.15
CA GLU A 29 -4.58 13.97 -4.42
C GLU A 29 -6.11 13.88 -4.23
N GLY A 30 -6.57 13.02 -3.33
CA GLY A 30 -7.98 12.92 -2.98
C GLY A 30 -8.56 14.24 -2.45
N PHE A 31 -7.82 14.95 -1.61
CA PHE A 31 -8.21 16.29 -1.14
C PHE A 31 -8.18 17.34 -2.26
N SER A 32 -7.26 17.26 -3.20
CA SER A 32 -7.17 18.17 -4.32
C SER A 32 -8.35 18.01 -5.29
N GLU A 33 -8.75 16.76 -5.56
CA GLU A 33 -9.98 16.47 -6.32
C GLU A 33 -11.25 16.90 -5.55
N LEU A 34 -11.30 16.68 -4.23
CA LEU A 34 -12.39 17.16 -3.39
C LEU A 34 -12.51 18.69 -3.43
N ALA A 35 -11.39 19.43 -3.39
CA ALA A 35 -11.39 20.89 -3.49
C ALA A 35 -11.90 21.36 -4.85
N THR A 36 -11.55 20.67 -5.93
CA THR A 36 -12.07 20.92 -7.28
C THR A 36 -13.59 20.74 -7.32
N PHE A 37 -14.09 19.69 -6.70
CA PHE A 37 -15.52 19.42 -6.60
C PHE A 37 -16.26 20.48 -5.75
N LEU A 38 -15.76 20.81 -4.57
CA LEU A 38 -16.38 21.79 -3.66
C LEU A 38 -16.39 23.22 -4.23
N THR A 39 -15.50 23.55 -5.16
CA THR A 39 -15.48 24.83 -5.88
C THR A 39 -16.35 24.84 -7.15
N GLU A 40 -17.18 23.81 -7.33
CA GLU A 40 -18.13 23.62 -8.44
C GLU A 40 -17.45 23.39 -9.81
N TYR A 41 -16.23 22.86 -9.83
CA TYR A 41 -15.54 22.38 -11.02
C TYR A 41 -15.65 20.87 -11.14
N ASN A 42 -15.72 20.36 -12.38
CA ASN A 42 -15.81 18.92 -12.61
C ASN A 42 -14.45 18.27 -12.31
N PRO A 43 -14.38 17.25 -11.46
CA PRO A 43 -13.16 16.48 -11.19
C PRO A 43 -12.64 15.65 -12.38
N GLY A 44 -13.22 15.78 -13.56
CA GLY A 44 -12.72 15.15 -14.79
C GLY A 44 -13.23 13.73 -15.08
N GLY A 45 -14.08 13.16 -14.23
CA GLY A 45 -14.71 11.84 -14.43
C GLY A 45 -13.80 10.65 -14.08
N PHE A 46 -12.77 10.86 -13.30
CA PHE A 46 -11.83 9.81 -12.84
C PHE A 46 -12.51 8.77 -11.95
N ASP A 47 -13.55 9.16 -11.22
CA ASP A 47 -14.43 8.32 -10.43
C ASP A 47 -15.16 7.24 -11.27
N TRP A 48 -15.55 7.57 -12.50
CA TRP A 48 -16.11 6.59 -13.45
C TRP A 48 -15.07 5.58 -13.92
N VAL A 49 -13.83 5.97 -14.01
CA VAL A 49 -12.74 5.05 -14.34
C VAL A 49 -12.51 4.08 -13.18
N TYR A 50 -12.45 4.58 -11.94
CA TYR A 50 -12.34 3.75 -10.74
C TYR A 50 -13.49 2.75 -10.63
N THR A 51 -14.75 3.19 -10.70
CA THR A 51 -15.90 2.29 -10.51
C THR A 51 -16.07 1.25 -11.61
N SER A 52 -15.39 1.42 -12.75
CA SER A 52 -15.32 0.37 -13.78
C SER A 52 -14.44 -0.82 -13.39
N ASN A 53 -13.52 -0.63 -12.45
CA ASN A 53 -12.68 -1.66 -11.86
C ASN A 53 -12.43 -1.31 -10.37
N PRO A 54 -13.38 -1.64 -9.48
CA PRO A 54 -13.32 -1.23 -8.07
C PRO A 54 -12.31 -2.01 -7.23
N ASP A 55 -11.76 -3.11 -7.75
CA ASP A 55 -10.64 -3.83 -7.17
C ASP A 55 -9.33 -3.07 -7.47
N LEU A 56 -9.20 -1.88 -6.89
CA LEU A 56 -8.05 -1.00 -6.95
C LEU A 56 -7.61 -0.69 -5.53
N GLN A 57 -6.33 -0.81 -5.24
CA GLN A 57 -5.79 -0.46 -3.93
C GLN A 57 -5.93 1.05 -3.68
N LEU A 58 -6.81 1.44 -2.74
CA LEU A 58 -7.09 2.85 -2.43
C LEU A 58 -5.84 3.60 -1.94
N ASN A 59 -5.07 2.96 -1.07
CA ASN A 59 -3.92 3.58 -0.41
C ASN A 59 -2.59 3.37 -1.15
N ASP A 60 -2.65 3.05 -2.43
CA ASP A 60 -1.50 2.95 -3.33
C ASP A 60 -1.47 4.11 -4.32
N TRP A 61 -0.25 4.46 -4.77
CA TRP A 61 -0.05 5.43 -5.85
C TRP A 61 0.97 4.86 -6.84
N PRO A 62 0.57 4.60 -8.11
CA PRO A 62 1.43 3.91 -9.05
C PRO A 62 2.55 4.82 -9.60
N ASN A 63 3.72 4.24 -9.83
CA ASN A 63 4.87 4.92 -10.47
C ASN A 63 4.57 5.32 -11.92
N ASP A 64 3.77 4.52 -12.66
CA ASP A 64 3.36 4.87 -14.01
C ASP A 64 2.27 5.94 -13.99
N GLN A 65 2.61 7.16 -14.39
CA GLN A 65 1.67 8.28 -14.50
C GLN A 65 0.44 7.97 -15.37
N ASN A 66 0.53 7.03 -16.31
CA ASN A 66 -0.63 6.63 -17.12
C ASN A 66 -1.60 5.72 -16.33
N ALA A 67 -1.19 5.14 -15.22
CA ALA A 67 -2.00 4.29 -14.35
C ALA A 67 -2.71 5.08 -13.23
N THR A 68 -2.36 6.35 -12.97
CA THR A 68 -2.89 7.14 -11.84
C THR A 68 -4.38 7.51 -11.96
N THR A 69 -4.93 7.57 -13.17
CA THR A 69 -6.31 8.04 -13.41
C THR A 69 -7.37 7.38 -12.51
N PRO A 70 -7.45 6.04 -12.36
CA PRO A 70 -8.43 5.44 -11.46
C PRO A 70 -8.14 5.71 -9.99
N HIS A 71 -6.87 5.94 -9.60
CA HIS A 71 -6.49 6.27 -8.21
C HIS A 71 -7.00 7.66 -7.81
N TYR A 72 -6.93 8.67 -8.69
CA TYR A 72 -7.60 9.95 -8.48
C TYR A 72 -9.10 9.78 -8.19
N GLY A 73 -9.77 8.90 -8.96
CA GLY A 73 -11.19 8.61 -8.78
C GLY A 73 -11.51 7.94 -7.44
N ALA A 74 -10.72 6.93 -7.05
CA ALA A 74 -10.88 6.24 -5.76
C ALA A 74 -10.67 7.19 -4.58
N ALA A 75 -9.57 7.94 -4.60
CA ALA A 75 -9.21 8.90 -3.55
C ALA A 75 -10.24 10.04 -3.44
N PHE A 76 -10.73 10.58 -4.56
CA PHE A 76 -11.82 11.55 -4.58
C PHE A 76 -13.10 11.01 -3.95
N MET A 77 -13.51 9.79 -4.34
CA MET A 77 -14.72 9.18 -3.80
C MET A 77 -14.59 8.91 -2.30
N PHE A 78 -13.42 8.45 -1.85
CA PHE A 78 -13.18 8.21 -0.42
C PHE A 78 -13.21 9.52 0.40
N THR A 79 -12.50 10.56 -0.04
CA THR A 79 -12.49 11.86 0.68
C THR A 79 -13.85 12.55 0.67
N THR A 80 -14.62 12.40 -0.42
CA THR A 80 -16.02 12.88 -0.49
C THR A 80 -16.90 12.10 0.50
N TYR A 81 -16.74 10.79 0.59
CA TYR A 81 -17.46 9.96 1.57
C TYR A 81 -17.08 10.31 3.01
N PHE A 82 -15.79 10.57 3.28
CA PHE A 82 -15.32 11.02 4.58
C PHE A 82 -15.99 12.34 4.99
N LEU A 83 -16.03 13.31 4.08
CA LEU A 83 -16.73 14.58 4.29
C LEU A 83 -18.21 14.38 4.59
N ASP A 84 -18.89 13.50 3.85
CA ASP A 84 -20.31 13.19 4.07
C ASP A 84 -20.59 12.55 5.43
N ARG A 85 -19.67 11.71 5.90
CA ARG A 85 -19.81 10.97 7.17
C ARG A 85 -19.49 11.81 8.40
N PHE A 86 -18.48 12.65 8.32
CA PHE A 86 -17.91 13.32 9.52
C PHE A 86 -17.94 14.83 9.45
N GLY A 87 -18.29 15.41 8.30
CA GLY A 87 -18.43 16.85 8.10
C GLY A 87 -17.11 17.58 7.90
N GLU A 88 -17.25 18.88 7.67
CA GLU A 88 -16.15 19.76 7.25
C GLU A 88 -15.02 19.87 8.31
N GLU A 89 -15.38 20.00 9.60
CA GLU A 89 -14.38 20.15 10.66
C GLU A 89 -13.47 18.89 10.77
N ALA A 90 -14.04 17.70 10.64
CA ALA A 90 -13.29 16.45 10.64
C ALA A 90 -12.43 16.29 9.38
N THR A 91 -12.94 16.73 8.22
CA THR A 91 -12.21 16.69 6.95
C THR A 91 -11.00 17.63 6.98
N GLN A 92 -11.15 18.83 7.56
CA GLN A 92 -10.04 19.75 7.79
C GLN A 92 -9.01 19.19 8.80
N ALA A 93 -9.48 18.49 9.83
CA ALA A 93 -8.60 17.84 10.80
C ALA A 93 -7.78 16.70 10.16
N LEU A 94 -8.40 15.94 9.24
CA LEU A 94 -7.70 14.90 8.48
C LEU A 94 -6.62 15.51 7.56
N ALA A 95 -6.92 16.59 6.83
CA ALA A 95 -5.96 17.30 5.98
C ALA A 95 -4.82 18.00 6.74
N ALA A 96 -4.90 18.09 8.07
CA ALA A 96 -3.87 18.71 8.91
C ALA A 96 -3.24 17.70 9.90
N ASN A 97 -3.52 16.41 9.74
CA ASN A 97 -3.00 15.37 10.61
C ASN A 97 -1.55 15.05 10.21
N PRO A 98 -0.58 15.00 11.14
CA PRO A 98 0.83 14.75 10.82
C PRO A 98 1.18 13.27 10.58
N GLN A 99 0.22 12.34 10.73
CA GLN A 99 0.40 10.95 10.29
C GLN A 99 0.09 10.87 8.80
N ASN A 100 0.37 9.72 8.17
CA ASN A 100 0.19 9.52 6.73
C ASN A 100 -0.84 8.43 6.42
N GLY A 101 -1.64 8.62 5.38
CA GLY A 101 -2.51 7.61 4.80
C GLY A 101 -3.56 7.07 5.78
N MET A 102 -3.64 5.75 5.92
CA MET A 102 -4.63 5.11 6.81
C MET A 102 -4.40 5.41 8.29
N ASP A 103 -3.16 5.69 8.71
CA ASP A 103 -2.84 6.07 10.08
C ASP A 103 -3.36 7.49 10.39
N SER A 104 -3.28 8.40 9.40
CA SER A 104 -3.91 9.73 9.44
C SER A 104 -5.43 9.64 9.62
N VAL A 105 -6.08 8.73 8.87
CA VAL A 105 -7.52 8.46 9.01
C VAL A 105 -7.86 7.95 10.41
N ASP A 106 -7.13 6.95 10.92
CA ASP A 106 -7.36 6.38 12.26
C ASP A 106 -7.18 7.42 13.37
N GLU A 107 -6.07 8.19 13.35
CA GLU A 107 -5.82 9.19 14.36
C GLU A 107 -6.86 10.32 14.34
N THR A 108 -7.29 10.72 13.15
CA THR A 108 -8.36 11.71 13.00
C THR A 108 -9.69 11.19 13.56
N LEU A 109 -10.11 9.97 13.20
CA LEU A 109 -11.32 9.34 13.74
C LEU A 109 -11.28 9.23 15.27
N GLN A 110 -10.14 8.86 15.82
CA GLN A 110 -9.92 8.80 17.26
C GLN A 110 -10.01 10.19 17.89
N SER A 111 -9.39 11.21 17.30
CA SER A 111 -9.35 12.59 17.85
C SER A 111 -10.73 13.22 17.95
N ILE A 112 -11.64 12.91 16.99
CA ILE A 112 -13.03 13.38 17.00
C ILE A 112 -13.96 12.45 17.80
N ASN A 113 -13.43 11.36 18.39
CA ASN A 113 -14.18 10.30 19.07
C ASN A 113 -15.30 9.71 18.19
N ALA A 114 -14.96 9.43 16.91
CA ALA A 114 -15.90 8.84 15.97
C ALA A 114 -16.36 7.46 16.47
N THR A 115 -17.68 7.30 16.61
CA THR A 115 -18.30 6.04 17.05
C THR A 115 -19.36 5.63 16.05
N ASP A 116 -19.48 4.34 15.84
CA ASP A 116 -20.53 3.76 15.03
C ASP A 116 -21.89 3.94 15.74
N ALA A 117 -22.83 4.61 15.06
CA ALA A 117 -24.14 4.93 15.63
C ALA A 117 -25.02 3.70 15.90
N LEU A 118 -24.72 2.56 15.25
CA LEU A 118 -25.49 1.32 15.40
C LEU A 118 -24.94 0.42 16.52
N THR A 119 -23.62 0.37 16.68
CA THR A 119 -22.95 -0.50 17.64
C THR A 119 -22.41 0.25 18.88
N GLY A 120 -22.11 1.53 18.73
CA GLY A 120 -21.44 2.36 19.75
C GLY A 120 -19.93 2.15 19.85
N GLU A 121 -19.35 1.30 18.98
CA GLU A 121 -17.90 1.04 18.96
C GLU A 121 -17.14 2.14 18.23
N PRO A 122 -15.86 2.37 18.55
CA PRO A 122 -15.00 3.29 17.80
C PRO A 122 -14.91 2.88 16.33
N ILE A 123 -14.95 3.86 15.41
CA ILE A 123 -14.74 3.62 13.98
C ILE A 123 -13.24 3.66 13.69
N THR A 124 -12.73 2.64 13.00
CA THR A 124 -11.37 2.58 12.44
C THR A 124 -11.37 2.90 10.96
N ALA A 125 -10.18 3.18 10.39
CA ALA A 125 -10.01 3.36 8.95
C ALA A 125 -10.51 2.12 8.18
N ASP A 126 -10.20 0.91 8.65
CA ASP A 126 -10.62 -0.34 8.02
C ASP A 126 -12.16 -0.50 8.02
N ALA A 127 -12.81 -0.17 9.14
CA ALA A 127 -14.27 -0.16 9.24
C ALA A 127 -14.91 0.92 8.35
N LEU A 128 -14.25 2.06 8.19
CA LEU A 128 -14.72 3.11 7.28
C LEU A 128 -14.60 2.68 5.81
N VAL A 129 -13.53 1.98 5.44
CA VAL A 129 -13.35 1.50 4.06
C VAL A 129 -14.43 0.49 3.67
N ILE A 130 -14.78 -0.48 4.51
CA ILE A 130 -15.87 -1.43 4.16
C ILE A 130 -17.24 -0.72 4.09
N ASP A 131 -17.49 0.28 4.93
CA ASP A 131 -18.68 1.13 4.82
C ASP A 131 -18.70 1.91 3.50
N TRP A 132 -17.55 2.49 3.11
CA TRP A 132 -17.38 3.23 1.85
C TRP A 132 -17.58 2.33 0.62
N LEU A 133 -16.96 1.15 0.58
CA LEU A 133 -17.16 0.18 -0.51
C LEU A 133 -18.63 -0.25 -0.59
N THR A 134 -19.27 -0.46 0.53
CA THR A 134 -20.71 -0.77 0.59
C THR A 134 -21.55 0.40 0.07
N ALA A 135 -21.21 1.63 0.41
CA ALA A 135 -21.87 2.84 -0.08
C ALA A 135 -21.72 3.00 -1.60
N ASN A 136 -20.52 2.72 -2.14
CA ASN A 136 -20.27 2.75 -3.58
C ASN A 136 -21.22 1.84 -4.36
N TYR A 137 -21.45 0.62 -3.85
CA TYR A 137 -22.30 -0.38 -4.50
C TYR A 137 -23.78 -0.12 -4.28
N LEU A 138 -24.18 0.31 -3.08
CA LEU A 138 -25.59 0.35 -2.70
C LEU A 138 -26.30 1.67 -3.07
N LYS A 139 -25.67 2.81 -2.76
CA LYS A 139 -26.22 4.17 -2.97
C LYS A 139 -27.67 4.31 -2.47
N ASP A 140 -27.99 3.81 -1.28
CA ASP A 140 -29.32 3.89 -0.72
C ASP A 140 -29.30 4.61 0.65
N PRO A 141 -29.88 5.85 0.72
CA PRO A 141 -29.91 6.64 1.95
C PRO A 141 -30.89 6.09 3.00
N ASN A 142 -31.72 5.09 2.67
CA ASN A 142 -32.70 4.52 3.57
C ASN A 142 -32.20 3.31 4.33
N VAL A 143 -30.98 2.83 4.02
CA VAL A 143 -30.39 1.66 4.66
C VAL A 143 -29.58 2.09 5.87
N ALA A 144 -29.75 1.40 6.98
CA ALA A 144 -29.13 1.65 8.29
C ALA A 144 -29.41 3.11 8.77
N ASP A 145 -28.36 3.85 9.09
CA ASP A 145 -28.42 5.27 9.49
C ASP A 145 -28.22 6.23 8.32
N GLY A 146 -28.29 5.74 7.08
CA GLY A 146 -28.07 6.51 5.87
C GLY A 146 -26.60 6.57 5.39
N ARG A 147 -25.71 5.78 5.99
CA ARG A 147 -24.27 5.78 5.68
C ARG A 147 -23.92 5.18 4.33
N TYR A 148 -24.80 4.38 3.73
CA TYR A 148 -24.50 3.64 2.51
C TYR A 148 -24.90 4.41 1.24
N THR A 149 -24.56 5.69 1.19
CA THR A 149 -24.78 6.60 0.06
C THR A 149 -23.84 7.82 0.13
N TYR A 150 -23.90 8.66 -0.91
CA TYR A 150 -23.31 9.98 -0.92
C TYR A 150 -24.42 11.04 -0.78
N HIS A 151 -24.25 11.97 0.13
CA HIS A 151 -25.22 13.07 0.36
C HIS A 151 -24.84 14.34 -0.41
N ASN A 152 -23.55 14.61 -0.56
CA ASN A 152 -23.06 15.77 -1.33
C ASN A 152 -22.74 15.44 -2.78
N TYR A 153 -22.77 14.14 -3.18
CA TYR A 153 -22.49 13.69 -4.53
C TYR A 153 -23.55 12.70 -5.03
N GLU A 154 -24.78 13.20 -5.35
CA GLU A 154 -25.90 12.36 -5.79
C GLU A 154 -25.60 11.55 -7.06
N ASP A 155 -24.81 12.14 -7.99
CA ASP A 155 -24.43 11.53 -9.27
C ASP A 155 -23.19 10.62 -9.18
N ALA A 156 -22.69 10.30 -7.98
CA ALA A 156 -21.56 9.37 -7.80
C ALA A 156 -21.80 8.08 -8.60
N PRO A 157 -20.80 7.59 -9.38
CA PRO A 157 -20.96 6.36 -10.13
C PRO A 157 -21.05 5.14 -9.21
N GLN A 158 -21.63 4.06 -9.73
CA GLN A 158 -21.73 2.77 -9.03
C GLN A 158 -20.89 1.71 -9.75
N PRO A 159 -20.10 0.90 -9.04
CA PRO A 159 -19.49 -0.28 -9.61
C PRO A 159 -20.53 -1.35 -9.93
N SER A 160 -20.20 -2.22 -10.90
CA SER A 160 -20.92 -3.46 -11.13
C SER A 160 -20.40 -4.54 -10.19
N ALA A 161 -21.17 -5.63 -10.01
CA ALA A 161 -20.64 -6.81 -9.35
C ALA A 161 -19.41 -7.34 -10.08
N THR A 162 -18.36 -7.68 -9.33
CA THR A 162 -17.14 -8.31 -9.83
C THR A 162 -17.46 -9.68 -10.43
N GLU A 163 -18.36 -10.42 -9.75
CA GLU A 163 -18.89 -11.68 -10.24
C GLU A 163 -20.38 -11.83 -9.92
N ASN A 164 -21.12 -12.51 -10.82
CA ASN A 164 -22.51 -12.86 -10.61
C ASN A 164 -22.66 -14.38 -10.52
N ILE A 165 -23.08 -14.89 -9.36
CA ILE A 165 -23.24 -16.31 -9.05
C ILE A 165 -24.72 -16.66 -9.15
N TYR A 166 -25.10 -17.40 -10.22
CA TYR A 166 -26.48 -17.82 -10.47
C TYR A 166 -26.73 -19.30 -10.20
N ALA A 167 -25.69 -20.07 -9.87
CA ALA A 167 -25.77 -21.50 -9.63
C ALA A 167 -25.17 -21.89 -8.30
N CYS A 168 -25.99 -22.45 -7.42
CA CYS A 168 -25.58 -23.01 -6.14
C CYS A 168 -25.82 -24.54 -6.15
N PRO A 169 -24.93 -25.36 -5.55
CA PRO A 169 -23.73 -24.96 -4.83
C PRO A 169 -22.64 -24.33 -5.73
N HIS A 170 -21.74 -23.52 -5.12
CA HIS A 170 -20.63 -22.84 -5.79
C HIS A 170 -19.38 -22.89 -4.92
N SER A 171 -18.19 -22.99 -5.53
CA SER A 171 -16.90 -22.93 -4.82
C SER A 171 -15.84 -22.36 -5.74
N GLN A 172 -15.14 -21.32 -5.29
CA GLN A 172 -14.11 -20.65 -6.09
C GLN A 172 -13.12 -19.90 -5.18
N ASN A 173 -11.87 -19.79 -5.68
CA ASN A 173 -10.83 -18.96 -5.08
C ASN A 173 -10.82 -17.59 -5.75
N TYR A 174 -10.56 -16.55 -4.97
CA TYR A 174 -10.51 -15.17 -5.38
C TYR A 174 -9.26 -14.49 -4.81
N SER A 175 -9.00 -13.30 -5.33
CA SER A 175 -8.03 -12.38 -4.76
C SER A 175 -8.54 -10.95 -4.92
N VAL A 176 -8.27 -10.11 -3.95
CA VAL A 176 -8.65 -8.69 -3.94
C VAL A 176 -7.43 -7.87 -3.50
N HIS A 177 -7.28 -6.66 -4.05
CA HIS A 177 -6.25 -5.75 -3.55
C HIS A 177 -6.56 -5.31 -2.12
N GLN A 178 -5.49 -4.98 -1.38
CA GLN A 178 -5.66 -4.34 -0.08
C GLN A 178 -6.41 -3.02 -0.30
N TYR A 179 -7.45 -2.76 0.51
CA TYR A 179 -8.34 -1.58 0.36
C TYR A 179 -9.01 -1.43 -1.03
N GLY A 180 -8.97 -2.49 -1.86
CA GLY A 180 -9.80 -2.65 -3.05
C GLY A 180 -11.11 -3.35 -2.72
N GLY A 181 -12.06 -3.40 -3.65
CA GLY A 181 -13.39 -3.96 -3.40
C GLY A 181 -13.82 -5.03 -4.37
N ASP A 182 -14.08 -6.25 -3.88
CA ASP A 182 -14.81 -7.29 -4.59
C ASP A 182 -16.29 -7.27 -4.22
N TYR A 183 -17.16 -7.41 -5.23
CA TYR A 183 -18.61 -7.46 -5.09
C TYR A 183 -19.15 -8.75 -5.72
N LEU A 184 -19.41 -9.76 -4.88
CA LEU A 184 -19.90 -11.04 -5.34
C LEU A 184 -21.44 -11.08 -5.19
N SER A 185 -22.17 -10.92 -6.31
CA SER A 185 -23.63 -10.97 -6.34
C SER A 185 -24.10 -12.42 -6.44
N ILE A 186 -24.85 -12.89 -5.44
CA ILE A 186 -25.35 -14.25 -5.29
C ILE A 186 -26.85 -14.25 -5.52
N ASN A 187 -27.29 -14.94 -6.57
CA ASN A 187 -28.69 -15.02 -7.00
C ASN A 187 -29.12 -16.49 -7.11
N CYS A 188 -29.22 -17.16 -5.96
CA CYS A 188 -29.63 -18.57 -5.87
C CYS A 188 -31.08 -18.69 -5.42
N SER A 189 -31.56 -19.89 -5.20
CA SER A 189 -32.93 -20.16 -4.68
C SER A 189 -32.88 -21.26 -3.64
N GLY A 190 -33.42 -21.01 -2.46
CA GLY A 190 -33.43 -21.91 -1.30
C GLY A 190 -32.44 -21.49 -0.22
N ASP A 191 -32.20 -22.39 0.70
CA ASP A 191 -31.35 -22.16 1.86
C ASP A 191 -29.96 -22.72 1.62
N PHE A 192 -28.92 -21.90 1.90
CA PHE A 192 -27.53 -22.24 1.77
C PHE A 192 -26.71 -21.70 2.94
N THR A 193 -25.50 -22.20 3.09
CA THR A 193 -24.47 -21.58 3.91
C THR A 193 -23.35 -21.12 2.99
N LEU A 194 -23.01 -19.82 3.05
CA LEU A 194 -21.82 -19.30 2.45
C LEU A 194 -20.68 -19.39 3.45
N HIS A 195 -19.69 -20.20 3.16
CA HIS A 195 -18.44 -20.27 3.90
C HIS A 195 -17.40 -19.38 3.23
N PHE A 196 -16.83 -18.46 3.99
CA PHE A 196 -15.69 -17.63 3.60
C PHE A 196 -14.43 -18.15 4.31
N GLU A 197 -13.32 -18.23 3.60
CA GLU A 197 -12.00 -18.55 4.14
C GLU A 197 -10.95 -17.63 3.52
N GLY A 198 -10.36 -16.73 4.31
CA GLY A 198 -9.26 -15.84 3.94
C GLY A 198 -7.89 -16.45 4.21
N SER A 199 -6.90 -16.14 3.38
CA SER A 199 -5.49 -16.42 3.71
C SER A 199 -5.12 -15.67 5.00
N THR A 200 -4.46 -16.33 5.95
CA THR A 200 -4.01 -15.71 7.21
C THR A 200 -2.71 -14.92 7.06
N ARG A 201 -2.09 -14.96 5.88
CA ARG A 201 -0.80 -14.31 5.59
C ARG A 201 -0.78 -13.77 4.18
N THR A 202 -0.05 -12.68 3.99
CA THR A 202 0.33 -12.11 2.70
C THR A 202 1.81 -11.75 2.70
N GLY A 203 2.41 -11.49 1.53
CA GLY A 203 3.77 -10.97 1.42
C GLY A 203 3.84 -9.50 1.83
N LEU A 204 5.00 -9.06 2.30
CA LEU A 204 5.34 -7.64 2.42
C LEU A 204 5.76 -7.09 1.05
N LEU A 205 6.51 -7.91 0.29
CA LEU A 205 7.14 -7.59 -0.98
C LEU A 205 6.81 -8.67 -2.02
N PRO A 206 6.96 -8.39 -3.32
CA PRO A 206 6.62 -9.32 -4.39
C PRO A 206 7.61 -10.49 -4.54
N THR A 207 8.67 -10.53 -3.72
CA THR A 207 9.67 -11.59 -3.74
C THR A 207 10.10 -11.99 -2.33
N ASP A 208 10.34 -13.30 -2.12
CA ASP A 208 10.90 -13.81 -0.88
C ASP A 208 12.41 -13.52 -0.80
N PRO A 209 13.06 -13.59 0.41
CA PRO A 209 14.50 -13.57 0.57
C PRO A 209 15.19 -14.55 -0.39
N TYR A 210 16.43 -14.23 -0.79
CA TYR A 210 17.19 -15.09 -1.71
C TYR A 210 17.48 -16.45 -1.08
N SER A 211 17.84 -16.46 0.19
CA SER A 211 18.05 -17.67 0.97
C SER A 211 17.34 -17.58 2.33
N GLY A 212 16.91 -18.72 2.88
CA GLY A 212 16.28 -18.77 4.19
C GLY A 212 14.97 -17.97 4.30
N ASP A 213 14.81 -17.28 5.45
CA ASP A 213 13.59 -16.54 5.80
C ASP A 213 13.81 -15.02 5.92
N TYR A 214 15.06 -14.53 5.96
CA TYR A 214 15.38 -13.12 6.24
C TYR A 214 16.30 -12.49 5.20
N ALA A 215 16.04 -11.24 4.88
CA ALA A 215 16.92 -10.35 4.13
C ALA A 215 16.92 -8.95 4.74
N PHE A 216 17.87 -8.09 4.41
CA PHE A 216 17.74 -6.66 4.65
C PHE A 216 16.96 -5.99 3.51
N TRP A 217 16.03 -5.15 3.89
CA TRP A 217 15.21 -4.33 3.00
C TRP A 217 15.49 -2.85 3.27
N THR A 218 15.67 -2.07 2.21
CA THR A 218 15.86 -0.62 2.32
C THR A 218 14.70 0.10 3.02
N ASN A 219 13.51 -0.55 3.12
CA ASN A 219 12.27 0.14 3.33
C ASN A 219 11.89 0.99 2.09
N LYS A 220 10.82 1.77 2.16
CA LYS A 220 10.36 2.70 1.13
C LYS A 220 9.72 3.92 1.75
N GLY A 221 9.73 5.02 1.05
CA GLY A 221 9.15 6.30 1.47
C GLY A 221 9.72 7.43 0.64
N ASP A 222 9.01 8.54 0.62
CA ASP A 222 9.43 9.77 -0.06
C ASP A 222 10.30 10.63 0.87
N GLU A 223 11.14 11.51 0.31
CA GLU A 223 12.05 12.42 1.03
C GLU A 223 12.87 11.70 2.12
N SER A 224 13.34 10.49 1.85
CA SER A 224 14.00 9.63 2.84
C SER A 224 15.46 9.38 2.49
N ASP A 225 16.27 9.23 3.54
CA ASP A 225 17.68 8.84 3.49
C ASP A 225 17.89 7.70 4.47
N MET A 226 18.07 6.50 3.95
CA MET A 226 18.09 5.26 4.74
C MET A 226 19.42 4.55 4.53
N THR A 227 20.06 4.10 5.62
CA THR A 227 21.40 3.53 5.58
C THR A 227 21.50 2.15 6.23
N LEU A 228 22.42 1.33 5.69
CA LEU A 228 22.86 0.06 6.25
C LEU A 228 24.39 0.03 6.25
N THR A 229 25.03 0.16 7.43
CA THR A 229 26.46 0.40 7.57
C THR A 229 27.15 -0.69 8.37
N ARG A 230 28.40 -1.04 8.00
CA ARG A 230 29.23 -1.98 8.76
C ARG A 230 30.70 -1.63 8.69
N ASP A 231 31.43 -1.81 9.81
CA ASP A 231 32.89 -1.73 9.90
C ASP A 231 33.56 -3.03 9.39
N PHE A 232 34.61 -2.87 8.58
CA PHE A 232 35.47 -3.98 8.13
C PHE A 232 36.95 -3.68 8.37
N ASP A 233 37.67 -4.65 8.90
CA ASP A 233 39.11 -4.58 9.09
C ASP A 233 39.86 -5.35 7.97
N PHE A 234 40.38 -4.61 7.01
CA PHE A 234 41.26 -5.13 5.95
C PHE A 234 42.74 -4.83 6.21
N SER A 235 43.11 -4.37 7.42
CA SER A 235 44.49 -3.95 7.77
C SER A 235 45.55 -5.04 7.52
N ASN A 236 45.17 -6.30 7.62
CA ASN A 236 46.04 -7.44 7.40
C ASN A 236 45.91 -8.06 6.01
N ILE A 237 45.09 -7.51 5.13
CA ILE A 237 44.86 -8.03 3.79
C ILE A 237 45.80 -7.32 2.81
N SER A 238 46.43 -8.07 1.94
CA SER A 238 47.35 -7.57 0.89
C SER A 238 47.01 -8.05 -0.52
N GLY A 239 45.87 -8.78 -0.64
CA GLY A 239 45.37 -9.32 -1.91
C GLY A 239 44.08 -8.66 -2.36
N PRO A 240 43.45 -9.21 -3.39
CA PRO A 240 42.16 -8.72 -3.85
C PRO A 240 41.11 -8.90 -2.77
N ILE A 241 40.20 -7.91 -2.69
CA ILE A 241 39.01 -7.90 -1.82
C ILE A 241 37.80 -7.77 -2.71
N THR A 242 36.93 -8.77 -2.67
CA THR A 242 35.63 -8.74 -3.36
C THR A 242 34.53 -8.79 -2.33
N LEU A 243 33.63 -7.80 -2.38
CA LEU A 243 32.34 -7.83 -1.72
C LEU A 243 31.34 -8.48 -2.69
N SER A 244 30.76 -9.61 -2.31
CA SER A 244 29.67 -10.24 -3.06
C SER A 244 28.39 -10.25 -2.25
N PHE A 245 27.26 -10.06 -2.90
CA PHE A 245 25.93 -10.11 -2.28
C PHE A 245 24.88 -10.44 -3.32
N GLN A 246 23.74 -10.96 -2.85
CA GLN A 246 22.53 -11.09 -3.64
C GLN A 246 21.69 -9.85 -3.46
N THR A 247 21.07 -9.37 -4.54
CA THR A 247 20.15 -8.23 -4.48
C THR A 247 18.98 -8.39 -5.42
N TRP A 248 17.86 -7.84 -5.01
CA TRP A 248 16.66 -7.58 -5.81
C TRP A 248 16.23 -6.15 -5.55
N TYR A 249 15.84 -5.42 -6.58
CA TYR A 249 15.31 -4.08 -6.39
C TYR A 249 14.26 -3.70 -7.43
N ASP A 250 13.34 -2.86 -6.96
CA ASP A 250 12.37 -2.08 -7.70
C ASP A 250 12.41 -0.66 -7.12
N ILE A 251 13.15 0.21 -7.80
CA ILE A 251 13.48 1.59 -7.40
C ILE A 251 12.93 2.50 -8.49
N GLU A 252 12.36 3.66 -8.12
CA GLU A 252 11.88 4.61 -9.12
C GLU A 252 13.02 5.00 -10.06
N GLU A 253 12.80 4.76 -11.38
CA GLU A 253 13.83 4.99 -12.40
C GLU A 253 14.12 6.50 -12.55
N ASP A 254 15.40 6.86 -12.47
CA ASP A 254 15.93 8.21 -12.67
C ASP A 254 15.65 9.23 -11.55
N TYR A 255 14.98 8.86 -10.47
CA TYR A 255 14.65 9.76 -9.36
C TYR A 255 15.19 9.28 -8.02
N ASP A 256 15.07 7.99 -7.72
CA ASP A 256 15.56 7.36 -6.50
C ASP A 256 16.83 6.55 -6.76
N TYR A 257 17.74 6.49 -5.78
CA TYR A 257 19.02 5.85 -5.97
C TYR A 257 19.50 5.11 -4.72
N VAL A 258 20.05 3.90 -4.90
CA VAL A 258 20.79 3.20 -3.84
C VAL A 258 22.29 3.25 -4.17
N TYR A 259 23.06 3.79 -3.25
CA TYR A 259 24.54 3.89 -3.36
C TYR A 259 25.20 2.75 -2.58
N LEU A 260 26.33 2.26 -3.07
CA LEU A 260 27.29 1.51 -2.27
C LEU A 260 28.48 2.42 -2.02
N GLU A 261 28.82 2.61 -0.77
CA GLU A 261 29.81 3.59 -0.34
C GLU A 261 30.84 3.01 0.60
N VAL A 262 32.03 3.56 0.62
CA VAL A 262 33.11 3.20 1.55
C VAL A 262 33.70 4.46 2.17
N SER A 263 33.96 4.40 3.48
CA SER A 263 34.65 5.46 4.22
C SER A 263 35.80 4.92 5.06
N GLU A 264 36.91 5.69 5.16
CA GLU A 264 38.03 5.41 6.08
C GLU A 264 37.91 6.15 7.41
N ASP A 265 37.05 7.17 7.53
CA ASP A 265 36.94 8.03 8.71
C ASP A 265 35.50 8.20 9.23
N GLY A 266 34.51 7.70 8.51
CA GLY A 266 33.09 7.85 8.83
C GLY A 266 32.50 9.23 8.51
N GLU A 267 33.31 10.16 7.96
CA GLU A 267 32.85 11.52 7.61
C GLU A 267 32.78 11.74 6.09
N TYR A 268 33.73 11.16 5.37
CA TYR A 268 33.81 11.24 3.91
C TYR A 268 33.58 9.88 3.29
N TRP A 269 32.64 9.81 2.33
CA TRP A 269 32.20 8.59 1.69
C TRP A 269 32.55 8.61 0.19
N ASP A 270 33.18 7.55 -0.27
CA ASP A 270 33.50 7.32 -1.68
C ASP A 270 32.42 6.40 -2.28
N ILE A 271 31.67 6.87 -3.28
CA ILE A 271 30.72 6.06 -4.03
C ILE A 271 31.49 5.03 -4.88
N ILE A 272 31.11 3.76 -4.74
CA ILE A 272 31.76 2.64 -5.39
C ILE A 272 31.05 2.26 -6.68
N THR A 273 31.82 2.07 -7.75
CA THR A 273 31.30 1.56 -9.02
C THR A 273 30.90 0.08 -8.87
N THR A 274 29.67 -0.23 -9.18
CA THR A 274 29.13 -1.60 -9.12
C THR A 274 28.76 -2.10 -10.53
N PRO A 275 28.85 -3.41 -10.82
CA PRO A 275 28.53 -3.96 -12.15
C PRO A 275 27.11 -3.66 -12.65
N LEU A 276 26.10 -3.64 -11.78
CA LEU A 276 24.71 -3.34 -12.12
C LEU A 276 24.34 -1.86 -12.00
N GLY A 277 25.20 -1.05 -11.40
CA GLY A 277 24.95 0.38 -11.23
C GLY A 277 25.08 1.19 -12.52
N THR A 278 24.64 2.43 -12.43
CA THR A 278 24.69 3.43 -13.50
C THR A 278 25.14 4.78 -12.96
N ASP A 279 25.73 5.62 -13.82
CA ASP A 279 25.99 7.03 -13.59
C ASP A 279 25.01 7.94 -14.37
N ALA A 280 23.95 7.37 -14.91
CA ALA A 280 22.90 8.13 -15.58
C ALA A 280 22.15 9.00 -14.55
N ASP A 281 21.96 10.26 -14.89
CA ASP A 281 21.32 11.27 -14.04
C ASP A 281 20.47 12.24 -14.88
N PRO A 282 19.38 11.77 -15.49
CA PRO A 282 18.54 12.61 -16.33
C PRO A 282 17.70 13.63 -15.55
N SER A 283 17.37 13.36 -14.28
CA SER A 283 16.64 14.27 -13.39
C SER A 283 17.54 15.28 -12.67
N GLY A 284 18.81 14.94 -12.46
CA GLY A 284 19.75 15.73 -11.65
C GLY A 284 19.72 15.37 -10.15
N ASN A 285 19.12 14.22 -9.78
CA ASN A 285 18.98 13.76 -8.40
C ASN A 285 20.13 12.85 -7.93
N SER A 286 20.91 12.26 -8.87
CA SER A 286 21.98 11.32 -8.53
C SER A 286 23.22 12.03 -8.00
N TYR A 287 23.84 11.44 -6.97
CA TYR A 287 25.15 11.88 -6.45
C TYR A 287 26.32 11.18 -7.15
N GLY A 288 26.06 10.16 -7.98
CA GLY A 288 27.10 9.42 -8.69
C GLY A 288 26.63 8.03 -9.10
N TRP A 289 27.55 7.06 -9.07
CA TRP A 289 27.26 5.69 -9.48
C TRP A 289 26.32 5.00 -8.49
N ALA A 290 25.16 4.50 -8.93
CA ALA A 290 24.11 3.97 -8.06
C ALA A 290 23.34 2.83 -8.72
N PHE A 291 22.62 2.05 -7.90
CA PHE A 291 21.54 1.17 -8.37
C PHE A 291 20.29 2.02 -8.61
N ASN A 292 19.59 1.73 -9.73
CA ASN A 292 18.42 2.46 -10.16
C ASN A 292 17.55 1.56 -11.06
N GLY A 293 16.23 1.78 -11.09
CA GLY A 293 15.29 0.98 -11.87
C GLY A 293 15.00 -0.39 -11.26
N VAL A 294 14.84 -1.43 -12.09
CA VAL A 294 14.34 -2.75 -11.63
C VAL A 294 15.24 -3.91 -12.10
N THR A 295 15.42 -4.92 -11.24
CA THR A 295 16.15 -6.14 -11.60
C THR A 295 15.27 -7.21 -12.23
N GLY A 296 13.97 -7.22 -11.95
CA GLY A 296 13.02 -8.27 -12.37
C GLY A 296 13.26 -9.66 -11.75
N GLY A 297 14.24 -9.79 -10.86
CA GLY A 297 14.58 -11.01 -10.11
C GLY A 297 15.87 -10.84 -9.34
N TRP A 298 16.19 -11.80 -8.47
CA TRP A 298 17.45 -11.79 -7.72
C TRP A 298 18.66 -11.87 -8.64
N VAL A 299 19.69 -11.07 -8.34
CA VAL A 299 20.96 -10.99 -9.09
C VAL A 299 22.12 -10.96 -8.11
N GLU A 300 23.25 -11.51 -8.52
CA GLU A 300 24.49 -11.47 -7.75
C GLU A 300 25.36 -10.28 -8.16
N GLU A 301 25.77 -9.49 -7.17
CA GLU A 301 26.76 -8.43 -7.31
C GLU A 301 28.13 -8.85 -6.80
N ASN A 302 29.17 -8.45 -7.52
CA ASN A 302 30.56 -8.69 -7.16
C ASN A 302 31.36 -7.41 -7.32
N VAL A 303 31.66 -6.74 -6.21
CA VAL A 303 32.28 -5.39 -6.19
C VAL A 303 33.73 -5.49 -5.73
N ASP A 304 34.63 -4.87 -6.47
CA ASP A 304 36.05 -4.81 -6.16
C ASP A 304 36.35 -3.71 -5.12
N LEU A 305 36.76 -4.12 -3.92
CA LEU A 305 37.19 -3.26 -2.83
C LEU A 305 38.70 -3.35 -2.60
N SER A 306 39.49 -3.83 -3.57
CA SER A 306 40.94 -4.07 -3.42
C SER A 306 41.77 -2.82 -3.10
N GLU A 307 41.28 -1.65 -3.43
CA GLU A 307 41.92 -0.37 -3.07
C GLU A 307 41.96 -0.07 -1.58
N TYR A 308 41.07 -0.73 -0.81
CA TYR A 308 41.01 -0.62 0.63
C TYR A 308 41.84 -1.68 1.37
N ALA A 309 42.61 -2.52 0.65
CA ALA A 309 43.53 -3.47 1.27
C ALA A 309 44.55 -2.75 2.17
N GLY A 310 44.74 -3.25 3.39
CA GLY A 310 45.61 -2.64 4.40
C GLY A 310 44.95 -1.55 5.25
N LYS A 311 43.62 -1.36 5.13
CA LYS A 311 42.87 -0.29 5.84
C LYS A 311 41.77 -0.88 6.71
N GLU A 312 41.30 -0.09 7.66
CA GLU A 312 40.00 -0.26 8.33
C GLU A 312 39.01 0.68 7.64
N VAL A 313 37.81 0.18 7.30
CA VAL A 313 36.81 0.94 6.54
C VAL A 313 35.40 0.67 7.04
N GLN A 314 34.51 1.61 6.79
CA GLN A 314 33.07 1.42 6.83
C GLN A 314 32.57 1.19 5.41
N VAL A 315 31.68 0.23 5.24
CA VAL A 315 30.91 -0.02 4.00
C VAL A 315 29.48 0.31 4.28
N ARG A 316 28.81 1.04 3.39
CA ARG A 316 27.43 1.48 3.52
C ARG A 316 26.65 1.21 2.25
N PHE A 317 25.41 0.76 2.40
CA PHE A 317 24.35 0.95 1.43
C PHE A 317 23.52 2.15 1.89
N GLU A 318 23.26 3.09 0.99
CA GLU A 318 22.48 4.31 1.28
C GLU A 318 21.41 4.49 0.21
N TYR A 319 20.13 4.50 0.63
CA TYR A 319 18.97 4.71 -0.23
C TYR A 319 18.44 6.11 -0.05
N VAL A 320 18.49 6.90 -1.10
CA VAL A 320 18.01 8.29 -1.13
C VAL A 320 16.85 8.37 -2.09
N THR A 321 15.72 8.88 -1.59
CA THR A 321 14.47 9.06 -2.35
C THR A 321 14.14 10.53 -2.52
N ASP A 322 13.45 10.85 -3.63
CA ASP A 322 12.97 12.22 -3.86
C ASP A 322 11.59 12.48 -3.19
N ALA A 323 10.87 13.51 -3.64
CA ALA A 323 9.71 14.05 -2.92
C ALA A 323 8.41 13.28 -3.14
N ALA A 324 8.35 12.36 -4.11
CA ALA A 324 7.11 11.66 -4.42
C ALA A 324 7.37 10.45 -5.32
N VAL A 325 6.57 9.41 -5.12
CA VAL A 325 6.63 8.16 -5.87
C VAL A 325 7.84 7.31 -5.46
N ASN A 326 7.61 6.12 -5.02
CA ASN A 326 8.67 5.17 -4.68
C ASN A 326 8.31 3.76 -5.18
N GLY A 327 9.33 2.99 -5.55
CA GLY A 327 9.22 1.57 -5.82
C GLY A 327 9.11 0.75 -4.53
N GLU A 328 9.30 -0.57 -4.65
CA GLU A 328 9.34 -1.47 -3.50
C GLU A 328 10.67 -1.41 -2.73
N GLY A 329 11.66 -0.66 -3.24
CA GLY A 329 12.99 -0.54 -2.67
C GLY A 329 13.93 -1.67 -3.07
N MET A 330 14.95 -1.94 -2.23
CA MET A 330 15.99 -2.93 -2.49
C MET A 330 16.08 -3.96 -1.36
N LEU A 331 16.20 -5.22 -1.73
CA LEU A 331 16.56 -6.32 -0.84
C LEU A 331 18.04 -6.68 -1.02
N ILE A 332 18.70 -6.98 0.10
CA ILE A 332 20.09 -7.41 0.15
C ILE A 332 20.17 -8.69 0.99
N ASP A 333 20.83 -9.70 0.45
CA ASP A 333 21.00 -11.00 1.11
C ASP A 333 22.36 -11.61 0.80
N ASP A 334 22.77 -12.64 1.56
CA ASP A 334 23.98 -13.45 1.32
C ASP A 334 25.25 -12.62 1.11
N ILE A 335 25.55 -11.63 1.98
CA ILE A 335 26.75 -10.80 1.87
C ILE A 335 28.00 -11.61 2.26
N ARG A 336 29.05 -11.56 1.42
CA ARG A 336 30.30 -12.28 1.63
C ARG A 336 31.53 -11.43 1.27
N ILE A 337 32.60 -11.58 2.08
CA ILE A 337 33.94 -11.08 1.77
C ILE A 337 34.94 -12.18 2.13
N GLU A 338 35.31 -13.01 1.15
CA GLU A 338 36.16 -14.17 1.38
C GLU A 338 37.55 -13.82 1.96
N ALA A 339 38.10 -12.65 1.62
CA ALA A 339 39.42 -12.19 2.06
C ALA A 339 39.55 -12.11 3.59
N ILE A 340 38.43 -11.97 4.32
CA ILE A 340 38.37 -11.87 5.78
C ILE A 340 37.50 -12.94 6.41
N ASP A 341 37.12 -13.97 5.64
CA ASP A 341 36.24 -15.06 6.06
C ASP A 341 34.89 -14.54 6.63
N TYR A 342 34.36 -13.46 6.03
CA TYR A 342 33.07 -12.90 6.38
C TYR A 342 31.97 -13.45 5.48
N ALA A 343 30.87 -13.91 6.08
CA ALA A 343 29.63 -14.26 5.41
C ALA A 343 28.43 -14.01 6.34
N SER A 344 27.35 -13.53 5.80
CA SER A 344 26.05 -13.40 6.50
C SER A 344 24.91 -13.67 5.52
N ASP A 345 24.04 -14.59 5.91
CA ASP A 345 22.76 -14.90 5.27
C ASP A 345 21.57 -14.26 6.04
N PHE A 346 21.87 -13.49 7.06
CA PHE A 346 20.92 -12.79 7.92
C PHE A 346 19.92 -13.67 8.69
N GLU A 347 20.08 -14.99 8.68
CA GLU A 347 19.13 -15.92 9.34
C GLU A 347 19.20 -15.86 10.86
N SER A 348 20.37 -15.68 11.42
CA SER A 348 20.57 -15.67 12.87
C SER A 348 20.55 -14.29 13.51
N ASP A 349 21.11 -13.29 12.81
CA ASP A 349 21.27 -11.92 13.30
C ASP A 349 21.50 -10.93 12.14
N SER A 350 21.85 -9.68 12.45
CA SER A 350 22.13 -8.64 11.46
C SER A 350 23.46 -8.81 10.72
N GLY A 351 24.24 -9.85 10.98
CA GLY A 351 25.58 -9.99 10.42
C GLY A 351 26.56 -8.90 10.87
N GLY A 352 26.24 -8.12 11.89
CA GLY A 352 27.01 -6.97 12.36
C GLY A 352 26.76 -5.67 11.59
N TRP A 353 25.76 -5.62 10.73
CA TRP A 353 25.29 -4.40 10.08
C TRP A 353 24.41 -3.58 11.02
N GLU A 354 24.60 -2.28 10.98
CA GLU A 354 23.80 -1.26 11.69
C GLU A 354 22.88 -0.57 10.68
N ALA A 355 21.58 -0.62 10.97
CA ALA A 355 20.52 -0.12 10.09
C ALA A 355 19.94 1.18 10.66
N ASP A 356 19.79 2.20 9.81
CA ASP A 356 19.00 3.39 10.03
C ASP A 356 18.05 3.55 8.84
N GLY A 357 16.78 3.23 9.04
CA GLY A 357 15.78 3.11 7.97
C GLY A 357 15.70 1.74 7.30
N PHE A 358 16.81 1.07 7.04
CA PHE A 358 16.81 -0.33 6.60
C PHE A 358 16.21 -1.26 7.68
N VAL A 359 15.58 -2.35 7.25
CA VAL A 359 14.96 -3.32 8.17
C VAL A 359 15.34 -4.75 7.75
N ARG A 360 15.73 -5.57 8.74
CA ARG A 360 15.84 -7.02 8.54
C ARG A 360 14.44 -7.61 8.59
N VAL A 361 13.94 -8.14 7.46
CA VAL A 361 12.54 -8.55 7.29
C VAL A 361 12.40 -10.03 6.95
N GLN A 362 11.28 -10.60 7.34
CA GLN A 362 10.65 -11.75 6.69
C GLN A 362 9.58 -11.24 5.72
N ASN A 363 9.42 -11.89 4.57
CA ASN A 363 8.38 -11.53 3.61
C ASN A 363 7.02 -12.10 4.03
N ILE A 364 6.58 -11.81 5.25
CA ILE A 364 5.32 -12.29 5.79
C ILE A 364 4.66 -11.21 6.63
N LEU A 365 3.43 -10.84 6.26
CA LEU A 365 2.53 -10.02 7.06
C LEU A 365 1.28 -10.82 7.46
N PRO A 366 0.69 -10.58 8.64
CA PRO A 366 -0.64 -11.08 8.95
C PRO A 366 -1.67 -10.45 8.00
N GLN A 367 -2.44 -11.28 7.31
CA GLN A 367 -3.54 -10.79 6.47
C GLN A 367 -4.73 -10.43 7.34
N THR A 368 -5.44 -9.38 6.98
CA THR A 368 -6.71 -8.96 7.56
C THR A 368 -7.74 -8.71 6.47
N PHE A 369 -9.02 -8.89 6.80
CA PHE A 369 -10.14 -8.63 5.89
C PHE A 369 -11.26 -7.88 6.60
N GLN A 370 -12.03 -7.11 5.83
CA GLN A 370 -13.35 -6.63 6.22
C GLN A 370 -14.39 -7.14 5.22
N LEU A 371 -15.54 -7.57 5.74
CA LEU A 371 -16.64 -8.11 4.94
C LEU A 371 -17.95 -7.44 5.30
N ALA A 372 -18.74 -7.12 4.26
CA ALA A 372 -20.14 -6.74 4.43
C ALA A 372 -21.04 -7.61 3.54
N LEU A 373 -22.22 -7.94 4.04
CA LEU A 373 -23.26 -8.65 3.30
C LEU A 373 -24.45 -7.74 3.09
N ILE A 374 -24.75 -7.42 1.83
CA ILE A 374 -25.94 -6.68 1.43
C ILE A 374 -27.01 -7.69 1.06
N LEU A 375 -28.16 -7.63 1.74
CA LEU A 375 -29.32 -8.49 1.45
C LEU A 375 -30.44 -7.63 0.84
N LYS A 376 -30.80 -7.93 -0.42
CA LYS A 376 -31.83 -7.22 -1.16
C LYS A 376 -33.13 -8.05 -1.26
N GLY A 377 -34.18 -7.57 -0.59
CA GLY A 377 -35.51 -8.15 -0.57
C GLY A 377 -36.60 -7.09 -0.59
N SER A 378 -37.65 -7.26 0.20
CA SER A 378 -38.65 -6.21 0.41
C SER A 378 -38.04 -4.97 1.08
N ASP A 379 -37.06 -5.20 1.93
CA ASP A 379 -36.23 -4.19 2.55
C ASP A 379 -34.76 -4.59 2.29
N THR A 380 -33.90 -3.60 2.07
CA THR A 380 -32.47 -3.83 1.94
C THR A 380 -31.79 -3.68 3.29
N THR A 381 -30.95 -4.64 3.65
CA THR A 381 -30.16 -4.61 4.90
C THR A 381 -28.69 -4.87 4.62
N VAL A 382 -27.84 -4.35 5.49
CA VAL A 382 -26.38 -4.61 5.46
C VAL A 382 -25.96 -5.21 6.79
N GLN A 383 -25.12 -6.22 6.74
CA GLN A 383 -24.54 -6.89 7.90
C GLN A 383 -23.03 -6.87 7.74
N ILE A 384 -22.31 -6.35 8.73
CA ILE A 384 -20.86 -6.52 8.83
C ILE A 384 -20.61 -7.93 9.36
N ILE A 385 -19.73 -8.67 8.68
CA ILE A 385 -19.43 -10.07 9.01
C ILE A 385 -18.14 -10.12 9.82
N GLU A 386 -18.26 -10.60 11.05
CA GLU A 386 -17.10 -10.88 11.90
C GLU A 386 -16.42 -12.17 11.47
N LEU A 387 -15.09 -12.13 11.34
CA LEU A 387 -14.28 -13.30 11.04
C LEU A 387 -13.71 -13.92 12.32
N SER A 388 -13.51 -15.24 12.29
CA SER A 388 -12.73 -15.95 13.31
C SER A 388 -11.26 -15.53 13.31
N GLU A 389 -10.46 -16.02 14.29
CA GLU A 389 -9.01 -15.83 14.31
C GLU A 389 -8.31 -16.49 13.10
N GLU A 390 -8.91 -17.52 12.52
CA GLU A 390 -8.46 -18.19 11.30
C GLU A 390 -9.01 -17.53 10.03
N LEU A 391 -9.61 -16.35 10.11
CA LEU A 391 -10.21 -15.58 9.03
C LEU A 391 -11.31 -16.34 8.27
N THR A 392 -12.16 -17.07 8.98
CA THR A 392 -13.30 -17.80 8.42
C THR A 392 -14.64 -17.27 8.93
N ALA A 393 -15.69 -17.43 8.14
CA ALA A 393 -17.08 -17.20 8.54
C ALA A 393 -18.04 -18.14 7.83
N ASP A 394 -19.07 -18.62 8.55
CA ASP A 394 -20.22 -19.34 8.02
C ASP A 394 -21.46 -18.45 8.06
N ILE A 395 -21.97 -18.06 6.91
CA ILE A 395 -23.05 -17.09 6.74
C ILE A 395 -24.29 -17.81 6.19
N PRO A 396 -25.39 -17.91 6.96
CA PRO A 396 -26.63 -18.51 6.46
C PRO A 396 -27.29 -17.60 5.43
N LEU A 397 -27.73 -18.17 4.32
CA LEU A 397 -28.44 -17.49 3.23
C LEU A 397 -29.79 -18.17 2.98
N SER A 398 -30.90 -17.38 2.90
CA SER A 398 -32.28 -17.86 2.68
C SER A 398 -32.95 -17.08 1.55
N PHE A 399 -32.69 -17.51 0.32
CA PHE A 399 -33.23 -16.87 -0.88
C PHE A 399 -34.70 -17.19 -1.14
N GLY A 400 -35.45 -16.19 -1.60
CA GLY A 400 -36.86 -16.29 -1.96
C GLY A 400 -37.86 -16.27 -0.77
N SER A 401 -37.36 -16.26 0.47
CA SER A 401 -38.18 -16.10 1.66
C SER A 401 -37.95 -14.72 2.35
N GLU A 402 -36.71 -14.27 2.41
CA GLU A 402 -36.33 -13.03 3.08
C GLU A 402 -35.78 -12.01 2.09
N TYR A 403 -35.02 -12.47 1.12
CA TYR A 403 -34.42 -11.65 0.06
C TYR A 403 -34.22 -12.46 -1.23
N ASP A 404 -34.03 -11.75 -2.34
CA ASP A 404 -33.87 -12.35 -3.67
C ASP A 404 -32.40 -12.32 -4.14
N GLU A 405 -31.60 -11.43 -3.60
CA GLU A 405 -30.17 -11.25 -3.92
C GLU A 405 -29.37 -10.98 -2.66
N ALA A 406 -28.19 -11.58 -2.57
CA ALA A 406 -27.19 -11.27 -1.57
C ALA A 406 -25.90 -10.82 -2.25
N ILE A 407 -25.28 -9.72 -1.80
CA ILE A 407 -23.98 -9.27 -2.32
C ILE A 407 -22.98 -9.32 -1.17
N LEU A 408 -21.95 -10.17 -1.33
CA LEU A 408 -20.79 -10.16 -0.45
C LEU A 408 -19.80 -9.12 -0.95
N VAL A 409 -19.51 -8.13 -0.10
CA VAL A 409 -18.45 -7.14 -0.31
C VAL A 409 -17.23 -7.60 0.46
N VAL A 410 -16.08 -7.73 -0.21
CA VAL A 410 -14.83 -8.20 0.39
C VAL A 410 -13.72 -7.19 0.11
N THR A 411 -12.92 -6.90 1.13
CA THR A 411 -11.68 -6.12 1.00
C THR A 411 -10.59 -6.68 1.90
N GLY A 412 -9.36 -6.75 1.40
CA GLY A 412 -8.18 -6.93 2.24
C GLY A 412 -7.85 -5.62 2.95
N THR A 413 -7.31 -5.69 4.18
CA THR A 413 -6.99 -4.48 4.97
C THR A 413 -5.59 -4.54 5.58
N THR A 414 -4.68 -5.32 4.99
CA THR A 414 -3.28 -5.37 5.43
C THR A 414 -2.54 -4.13 4.91
N ARG A 415 -1.94 -3.38 5.83
CA ARG A 415 -1.14 -2.19 5.50
C ARG A 415 0.27 -2.58 5.04
N PHE A 416 0.96 -1.64 4.38
CA PHE A 416 2.37 -1.70 3.98
C PHE A 416 2.70 -2.70 2.88
N THR A 417 1.71 -3.26 2.20
CA THR A 417 1.93 -4.19 1.08
C THR A 417 1.03 -3.89 -0.11
N ARG A 418 1.52 -4.21 -1.30
CA ARG A 418 0.76 -4.26 -2.57
C ARG A 418 0.32 -5.68 -2.94
N GLU A 419 0.71 -6.68 -2.12
CA GLU A 419 0.35 -8.07 -2.37
C GLU A 419 -1.15 -8.32 -2.15
N LEU A 420 -1.73 -9.16 -3.01
CA LEU A 420 -3.16 -9.45 -3.01
C LEU A 420 -3.59 -10.24 -1.78
N ALA A 421 -4.76 -9.90 -1.26
CA ALA A 421 -5.46 -10.66 -0.25
C ALA A 421 -6.20 -11.84 -0.92
N ASN A 422 -5.72 -13.06 -0.70
CA ASN A 422 -6.31 -14.27 -1.26
C ASN A 422 -7.40 -14.83 -0.35
N TYR A 423 -8.54 -15.24 -0.93
CA TYR A 423 -9.64 -15.84 -0.19
C TYR A 423 -10.40 -16.87 -1.05
N SER A 424 -11.24 -17.65 -0.43
CA SER A 424 -12.18 -18.55 -1.10
C SER A 424 -13.58 -18.41 -0.53
N ILE A 425 -14.58 -18.70 -1.36
CA ILE A 425 -15.95 -18.91 -0.91
C ILE A 425 -16.46 -20.29 -1.32
N GLU A 426 -17.28 -20.89 -0.46
CA GLU A 426 -18.03 -22.10 -0.74
C GLU A 426 -19.49 -21.87 -0.33
N ILE A 427 -20.43 -22.01 -1.30
CA ILE A 427 -21.88 -21.96 -1.06
C ILE A 427 -22.41 -23.38 -1.13
N LYS A 428 -22.91 -23.91 -0.01
CA LYS A 428 -23.35 -25.32 0.14
C LYS A 428 -24.64 -25.46 0.91
#